data_1b006e1e0cdb9e56bc2e46fe67420b4c
#
_entry.id   1b006e1e0cdb9e56bc2e46fe67420b4c
#
_cell.length_a   1.000
_cell.length_b   1.000
_cell.length_c   1.000
_cell.angle_alpha   90.00
_cell.angle_beta   90.00
_cell.angle_gamma   90.00
#
_symmetry.space_group_name_H-M   'P 1'
#
loop_
_entity.id
_entity.type
_entity.pdbx_description
1 polymer ?
#
loop_
_entity_poly.entity_id
_entity_poly.type
_entity_poly.pdbx_seq_one_letter_code
_entity_poly.pdbx_strand_id
1 'polypeptide(L)' 'MQSTSDSHVLTGNRWVAMGPAGAVGSVHSVEGGFTFKLMTDAGYRGIYPTLDVAKSALYASLLPGSEWPEFREH' A
#
# COMPACT_ATOMS: atom_id res chain seq x y z
N MET A 1 4.97 17.64 18.40
CA MET A 1 4.97 17.04 18.03
C MET A 1 4.53 16.24 17.56
N GLN A 2 4.27 15.93 17.56
CA GLN A 2 3.91 15.21 17.01
C GLN A 2 3.42 14.34 17.05
N SER A 3 3.13 13.98 17.05
CA SER A 3 2.75 13.21 17.03
C SER A 3 2.34 12.43 16.54
N THR A 4 2.70 12.19 16.33
CA THR A 4 1.89 11.54 15.83
C THR A 4 1.15 10.59 16.39
N SER A 5 0.26 10.78 16.74
CA SER A 5 -0.57 9.91 17.38
C SER A 5 -0.68 8.62 16.76
N ASP A 6 -0.47 8.54 15.56
CA ASP A 6 -0.53 7.30 14.90
C ASP A 6 0.69 6.52 15.12
N SER A 7 0.53 5.26 15.35
CA SER A 7 1.64 4.40 15.54
C SER A 7 2.34 4.06 14.25
N HIS A 8 1.77 4.41 13.11
CA HIS A 8 2.32 4.00 11.83
C HIS A 8 2.98 5.18 11.14
N VAL A 9 4.24 5.39 11.44
CA VAL A 9 4.99 6.49 10.86
C VAL A 9 5.50 6.06 9.50
N LEU A 10 5.13 6.81 8.46
CA LEU A 10 5.61 6.57 7.12
C LEU A 10 7.08 6.94 7.05
N THR A 11 7.89 6.08 6.45
CA THR A 11 9.33 6.28 6.40
C THR A 11 9.81 6.79 5.04
N GLY A 12 8.88 7.21 4.19
CA GLY A 12 9.22 7.93 2.97
C GLY A 12 9.14 7.12 1.70
N ASN A 13 9.28 5.82 1.76
CA ASN A 13 9.21 5.02 0.54
C ASN A 13 7.77 4.69 0.21
N ARG A 14 7.46 4.80 -1.07
CA ARG A 14 6.09 4.60 -1.54
C ARG A 14 6.10 3.97 -2.91
N TRP A 15 5.16 3.06 -3.15
CA TRP A 15 4.97 2.42 -4.44
C TRP A 15 3.53 2.59 -4.85
N VAL A 16 3.30 3.14 -6.03
CA VAL A 16 1.95 3.30 -6.56
C VAL A 16 1.63 2.11 -7.43
N ALA A 17 0.51 1.48 -7.17
CA ALA A 17 0.04 0.33 -7.94
C ALA A 17 -0.79 0.84 -9.11
N MET A 18 -0.33 0.58 -10.33
CA MET A 18 -0.97 1.06 -11.55
C MET A 18 -1.65 -0.08 -12.26
N GLY A 19 -2.93 0.06 -12.51
CA GLY A 19 -3.70 -0.87 -13.32
C GLY A 19 -3.98 -0.29 -14.69
N PRO A 20 -4.77 -1.00 -15.52
CA PRO A 20 -5.05 -0.54 -16.89
C PRO A 20 -5.77 0.79 -16.94
N ALA A 21 -6.57 1.09 -15.94
CA ALA A 21 -7.35 2.33 -15.92
C ALA A 21 -6.75 3.40 -15.03
N GLY A 22 -5.54 3.18 -14.50
CA GLY A 22 -4.89 4.15 -13.64
C GLY A 22 -4.50 3.55 -12.31
N ALA A 23 -4.21 4.40 -11.33
CA ALA A 23 -3.77 3.95 -10.02
C ALA A 23 -4.90 3.22 -9.31
N VAL A 24 -4.58 2.07 -8.73
CA VAL A 24 -5.56 1.27 -7.97
C VAL A 24 -5.27 1.30 -6.47
N GLY A 25 -4.06 1.68 -6.08
CA GLY A 25 -3.71 1.75 -4.67
C GLY A 25 -2.26 2.13 -4.50
N SER A 26 -1.77 2.04 -3.28
CA SER A 26 -0.37 2.35 -2.99
C SER A 26 0.10 1.55 -1.79
N VAL A 27 1.41 1.26 -1.77
CA VAL A 27 2.08 0.61 -0.66
C VAL A 27 3.05 1.62 -0.08
N HIS A 28 3.18 1.63 1.23
CA HIS A 28 4.06 2.57 1.92
C HIS A 28 4.89 1.81 2.93
N SER A 29 6.16 2.18 3.04
CA SER A 29 6.96 1.66 4.14
C SER A 29 6.61 2.42 5.40
N VAL A 30 6.57 1.69 6.51
CA VAL A 30 6.26 2.26 7.81
C VAL A 30 7.22 1.65 8.81
N GLU A 31 7.28 2.23 9.98
CA GLU A 31 8.03 1.61 11.06
C GLU A 31 7.43 0.24 11.34
N GLY A 32 8.24 -0.78 11.26
CA GLY A 32 7.78 -2.15 11.51
C GLY A 32 7.38 -2.93 10.28
N GLY A 33 7.38 -2.32 9.09
CA GLY A 33 7.06 -3.08 7.88
C GLY A 33 6.49 -2.24 6.77
N PHE A 34 5.42 -2.74 6.16
CA PHE A 34 4.78 -2.09 5.02
C PHE A 34 3.28 -2.12 5.20
N THR A 35 2.61 -1.08 4.70
CA THR A 35 1.16 -1.04 4.71
C THR A 35 0.69 -0.65 3.31
N PHE A 36 -0.61 -0.79 3.07
CA PHE A 36 -1.16 -0.38 1.78
C PHE A 36 -2.55 0.17 1.96
N LYS A 37 -3.02 0.86 0.93
CA LYS A 37 -4.44 1.20 0.82
C LYS A 37 -4.82 1.20 -0.66
N LEU A 38 -6.09 0.92 -0.91
CA LEU A 38 -6.67 1.07 -2.23
C LEU A 38 -7.09 2.52 -2.42
N MET A 39 -7.28 2.93 -3.67
CA MET A 39 -7.70 4.31 -3.95
C MET A 39 -9.05 4.63 -3.31
N THR A 40 -9.88 3.61 -3.10
CA THR A 40 -11.21 3.80 -2.49
C THR A 40 -11.17 3.70 -0.98
N ASP A 41 -10.05 3.38 -0.37
CA ASP A 41 -9.97 3.23 1.08
C ASP A 41 -9.77 4.59 1.73
N ALA A 42 -10.36 4.74 2.92
CA ALA A 42 -10.17 5.94 3.71
C ALA A 42 -8.85 5.91 4.49
N GLY A 43 -8.27 4.75 4.70
CA GLY A 43 -7.04 4.61 5.46
C GLY A 43 -6.27 3.37 5.07
N TYR A 44 -5.13 3.20 5.71
CA TYR A 44 -4.23 2.09 5.41
C TYR A 44 -4.72 0.80 6.04
N ARG A 45 -4.38 -0.32 5.41
CA ARG A 45 -4.78 -1.64 5.87
C ARG A 45 -3.58 -2.38 6.44
N GLY A 46 -3.59 -2.60 7.76
CA GLY A 46 -2.65 -3.47 8.44
C GLY A 46 -1.18 -3.16 8.20
N ILE A 47 -0.34 -3.97 8.79
CA ILE A 47 1.10 -3.90 8.61
C ILE A 47 1.60 -5.28 8.20
N TYR A 48 2.42 -5.32 7.16
CA TYR A 48 2.94 -6.56 6.60
C TYR A 48 4.45 -6.58 6.72
N PRO A 49 5.05 -7.75 6.90
CA PRO A 49 6.48 -7.81 7.20
C PRO A 49 7.39 -7.49 6.03
N THR A 50 6.94 -7.70 4.79
CA THR A 50 7.77 -7.45 3.63
C THR A 50 6.99 -6.73 2.56
N LEU A 51 7.72 -6.10 1.64
CA LEU A 51 7.11 -5.41 0.52
C LEU A 51 6.31 -6.38 -0.36
N ASP A 52 6.86 -7.58 -0.59
CA ASP A 52 6.17 -8.56 -1.43
C ASP A 52 4.86 -8.99 -0.83
N VAL A 53 4.82 -9.19 0.49
CA VAL A 53 3.59 -9.58 1.17
C VAL A 53 2.57 -8.45 1.08
N ALA A 54 3.01 -7.20 1.26
CA ALA A 54 2.11 -6.06 1.15
C ALA A 54 1.55 -5.92 -0.27
N LYS A 55 2.37 -6.12 -1.29
CA LYS A 55 1.92 -6.09 -2.68
C LYS A 55 0.88 -7.18 -2.93
N SER A 56 1.14 -8.37 -2.43
CA SER A 56 0.22 -9.50 -2.59
C SER A 56 -1.11 -9.23 -1.90
N ALA A 57 -1.06 -8.63 -0.71
CA ALA A 57 -2.26 -8.29 0.03
C ALA A 57 -3.08 -7.23 -0.71
N LEU A 58 -2.41 -6.26 -1.31
CA LEU A 58 -3.08 -5.25 -2.11
C LEU A 58 -3.78 -5.91 -3.30
N TYR A 59 -3.06 -6.78 -4.00
CA TYR A 59 -3.63 -7.47 -5.15
C TYR A 59 -4.85 -8.29 -4.76
N ALA A 60 -4.75 -9.00 -3.64
CA ALA A 60 -5.85 -9.84 -3.16
C ALA A 60 -7.08 -9.02 -2.79
N SER A 61 -6.91 -7.74 -2.54
CA SER A 61 -8.02 -6.85 -2.18
C SER A 61 -8.69 -6.21 -3.40
N LEU A 62 -8.14 -6.43 -4.59
CA LEU A 62 -8.75 -5.92 -5.82
C LEU A 62 -9.90 -6.82 -6.24
N LEU A 63 -10.67 -6.33 -7.21
CA LEU A 63 -11.79 -7.12 -7.73
C LEU A 63 -11.28 -8.42 -8.34
N PRO A 64 -12.08 -9.50 -8.23
CA PRO A 64 -11.70 -10.77 -8.85
C PRO A 64 -11.43 -10.59 -10.34
N GLY A 65 -10.40 -11.25 -10.84
CA GLY A 65 -10.04 -11.14 -12.24
C GLY A 65 -9.16 -9.97 -12.59
N SER A 66 -8.79 -9.14 -11.61
CA SER A 66 -7.88 -8.04 -11.87
C SER A 66 -6.51 -8.55 -12.24
N GLU A 67 -5.83 -7.82 -13.11
CA GLU A 67 -4.45 -8.12 -13.43
C GLU A 67 -3.54 -7.64 -12.32
N TRP A 68 -2.36 -8.27 -12.22
CA TRP A 68 -1.34 -7.82 -11.27
C TRP A 68 -0.92 -6.39 -11.64
N PRO A 69 -1.04 -5.44 -10.73
CA PRO A 69 -0.70 -4.05 -11.05
C PRO A 69 0.80 -3.86 -11.20
N GLU A 70 1.17 -2.81 -11.90
CA GLU A 70 2.56 -2.38 -11.97
C GLU A 70 2.84 -1.47 -10.78
N PHE A 71 3.85 -1.84 -9.98
CA PHE A 71 4.22 -1.03 -8.81
C PHE A 71 5.38 -0.12 -9.18
N ARG A 72 5.16 1.19 -9.06
CA ARG A 72 6.17 2.18 -9.39
C ARG A 72 6.59 2.89 -8.11
N GLU A 73 7.86 2.83 -7.81
CA GLU A 73 8.39 3.49 -6.61
C GLU A 73 8.46 5.00 -6.84
N HIS A 74 8.10 5.75 -5.83
CA HIS A 74 8.16 7.20 -5.87
C HIS A 74 9.05 7.76 -4.78
#